data_6c11e5ec3de4a7078b6df69b56eda862
#
_entry.id   6c11e5ec3de4a7078b6df69b56eda862
#
_cell.length_a   1.000
_cell.length_b   1.000
_cell.length_c   1.000
_cell.angle_alpha   90.00
_cell.angle_beta   90.00
_cell.angle_gamma   90.00
#
_symmetry.space_group_name_H-M   'P 1'
#
loop_
_entity.id
_entity.type
_entity.pdbx_description
1 polymer ?
#
loop_
_entity_poly.entity_id
_entity_poly.type
_entity_poly.pdbx_seq_one_letter_code
_entity_poly.pdbx_strand_id
1 'polypeptide(L)'
;AARLIGDVPGLTLTLDYTHFTKIGLPDGEIEPLVQHASHFHVRGGRKGRLQERFSHNTIDYQRVAKVMQKTGYRGWLGIEYVWIDWEHCNECDNLSETVLYRDFLRGLTL
;
A
#
# COMPACT_ATOMS: atom_id res chain seq x y z
N ALA A 1 0.87 9.77 12.46
CA ALA A 1 -0.44 9.51 11.80
C ALA A 1 -1.47 8.96 12.79
N ALA A 2 -1.16 7.89 13.51
CA ALA A 2 -2.11 7.29 14.46
C ALA A 2 -2.57 8.27 15.54
N ARG A 3 -1.67 9.10 16.04
CA ARG A 3 -2.00 10.11 17.07
C ARG A 3 -2.96 11.16 16.53
N LEU A 4 -2.72 11.67 15.33
CA LEU A 4 -3.59 12.66 14.70
C LEU A 4 -5.01 12.11 14.50
N ILE A 5 -5.12 10.87 14.06
CA ILE A 5 -6.39 10.20 13.86
C ILE A 5 -7.15 10.03 15.18
N GLY A 6 -6.42 9.69 16.26
CA GLY A 6 -7.02 9.58 17.59
C GLY A 6 -7.52 10.92 18.12
N ASP A 7 -6.86 12.02 17.77
CA ASP A 7 -7.20 13.36 18.26
C ASP A 7 -8.32 14.03 17.45
N VAL A 8 -8.60 13.57 16.24
CA VAL A 8 -9.60 14.17 15.36
C VAL A 8 -10.70 13.15 15.05
N PRO A 9 -11.87 13.25 15.70
CA PRO A 9 -12.97 12.33 15.44
C PRO A 9 -13.41 12.34 13.97
N GLY A 10 -13.60 11.15 13.38
CA GLY A 10 -14.02 10.99 11.99
C GLY A 10 -12.88 11.04 10.97
N LEU A 11 -11.68 11.39 11.38
CA LEU A 11 -10.51 11.35 10.49
C LEU A 11 -10.05 9.91 10.29
N THR A 12 -9.83 9.52 9.04
CA THR A 12 -9.29 8.21 8.66
C THR A 12 -8.11 8.38 7.71
N LEU A 13 -7.48 7.26 7.33
CA LEU A 13 -6.34 7.26 6.44
C LEU A 13 -6.69 6.71 5.07
N THR A 14 -6.10 7.30 4.03
CA THR A 14 -5.75 6.58 2.82
C THR A 14 -4.34 6.03 3.05
N LEU A 15 -4.22 4.73 3.20
CA LEU A 15 -2.94 4.09 3.54
C LEU A 15 -2.25 3.56 2.28
N ASP A 16 -1.04 4.02 2.07
CA ASP A 16 -0.13 3.53 1.04
C ASP A 16 1.19 3.14 1.72
N TYR A 17 1.46 1.85 1.80
CA TYR A 17 2.67 1.33 2.44
C TYR A 17 3.95 1.88 1.81
N THR A 18 3.92 2.18 0.50
CA THR A 18 5.14 2.55 -0.22
C THR A 18 5.79 3.83 0.29
N HIS A 19 5.00 4.77 0.82
CA HIS A 19 5.54 6.00 1.40
C HIS A 19 6.41 5.74 2.64
N PHE A 20 6.05 4.73 3.41
CA PHE A 20 6.83 4.32 4.60
C PHE A 20 7.97 3.39 4.22
N THR A 21 7.71 2.46 3.31
CA THR A 21 8.72 1.50 2.82
C THR A 21 9.89 2.23 2.15
N LYS A 22 9.60 3.26 1.38
CA LYS A 22 10.62 4.09 0.72
C LYS A 22 11.66 4.63 1.70
N ILE A 23 11.24 5.10 2.87
CA ILE A 23 12.14 5.66 3.89
C ILE A 23 12.70 4.61 4.84
N GLY A 24 12.44 3.33 4.57
CA GLY A 24 13.06 2.21 5.28
C GLY A 24 12.27 1.65 6.45
N LEU A 25 11.01 2.04 6.65
CA LEU A 25 10.19 1.45 7.69
C LEU A 25 9.77 0.02 7.30
N PRO A 26 9.96 -0.97 8.17
CA PRO A 26 9.50 -2.33 7.92
C PRO A 26 7.98 -2.41 8.01
N ASP A 27 7.40 -3.40 7.32
CA ASP A 27 5.96 -3.61 7.28
C ASP A 27 5.32 -3.69 8.67
N GLY A 28 6.01 -4.32 9.61
CA GLY A 28 5.49 -4.47 10.98
C GLY A 28 5.29 -3.14 11.72
N GLU A 29 6.04 -2.09 11.37
CA GLU A 29 5.86 -0.76 11.95
C GLU A 29 4.73 0.01 11.27
N ILE A 30 4.36 -0.35 10.05
CA ILE A 30 3.26 0.27 9.31
C ILE A 30 1.92 -0.39 9.68
N GLU A 31 1.95 -1.68 9.98
CA GLU A 31 0.78 -2.52 10.21
C GLU A 31 -0.23 -1.94 11.21
N PRO A 32 0.15 -1.29 12.32
CA PRO A 32 -0.80 -0.68 13.25
C PRO A 32 -1.69 0.40 12.62
N LEU A 33 -1.31 0.95 11.48
CA LEU A 33 -2.10 1.97 10.78
C LEU A 33 -3.27 1.38 10.00
N VAL A 34 -3.25 0.08 9.71
CA VAL A 34 -4.30 -0.59 8.92
C VAL A 34 -5.68 -0.39 9.55
N GLN A 35 -5.77 -0.48 10.88
CA GLN A 35 -7.03 -0.30 11.60
C GLN A 35 -7.66 1.10 11.42
N HIS A 36 -6.87 2.08 11.00
CA HIS A 36 -7.31 3.47 10.79
C HIS A 36 -7.61 3.79 9.33
N ALA A 37 -7.40 2.83 8.42
CA ALA A 37 -7.57 3.05 7.00
C ALA A 37 -9.02 2.90 6.58
N SER A 38 -9.52 3.83 5.79
CA SER A 38 -10.80 3.73 5.08
C SER A 38 -10.60 3.53 3.58
N HIS A 39 -9.38 3.71 3.10
CA HIS A 39 -8.97 3.48 1.73
C HIS A 39 -7.52 3.02 1.67
N PHE A 40 -7.19 2.18 0.70
CA PHE A 40 -5.82 1.73 0.45
C PHE A 40 -5.39 2.05 -0.96
N HIS A 41 -4.13 2.50 -1.09
CA HIS A 41 -3.41 2.46 -2.36
C HIS A 41 -2.44 1.29 -2.36
N VAL A 42 -2.47 0.50 -3.43
CA VAL A 42 -1.61 -0.67 -3.59
C VAL A 42 -0.70 -0.45 -4.79
N ARG A 43 0.57 -0.64 -4.59
CA ARG A 43 1.59 -0.71 -5.65
C ARG A 43 2.84 -1.37 -5.10
N GLY A 44 3.75 -1.76 -5.97
CA GLY A 44 5.07 -2.23 -5.56
C GLY A 44 5.90 -1.08 -5.01
N GLY A 45 6.72 -1.40 -4.01
CA GLY A 45 7.68 -0.46 -3.43
C GLY A 45 8.81 -1.20 -2.74
N ARG A 46 9.88 -0.50 -2.46
CA ARG A 46 11.01 -0.98 -1.68
C ARG A 46 11.77 0.18 -1.08
N LYS A 47 12.70 -0.08 -0.19
CA LYS A 47 13.54 0.98 0.38
C LYS A 47 14.21 1.79 -0.73
N GLY A 48 14.05 3.10 -0.67
CA GLY A 48 14.59 4.03 -1.65
C GLY A 48 13.76 4.20 -2.92
N ARG A 49 12.65 3.45 -3.08
CA ARG A 49 11.79 3.52 -4.27
C ARG A 49 10.32 3.56 -3.87
N LEU A 50 9.68 4.70 -4.16
CA LEU A 50 8.25 4.88 -3.90
C LEU A 50 7.41 3.92 -4.72
N GLN A 51 7.83 3.63 -5.94
CA GLN A 51 7.13 2.75 -6.87
C GLN A 51 8.11 1.77 -7.49
N GLU A 52 7.71 0.50 -7.54
CA GLU A 52 8.56 -0.57 -8.05
C GLU A 52 7.71 -1.63 -8.76
N ARG A 53 8.33 -2.41 -9.61
CA ARG A 53 7.69 -3.56 -10.26
C ARG A 53 7.21 -4.57 -9.23
N PHE A 54 6.16 -5.28 -9.57
CA PHE A 54 5.64 -6.39 -8.78
C PHE A 54 6.77 -7.36 -8.37
N SER A 55 7.65 -7.69 -9.32
CA SER A 55 8.74 -8.64 -9.08
C SER A 55 9.82 -8.15 -8.11
N HIS A 56 9.94 -6.84 -7.91
CA HIS A 56 10.92 -6.23 -7.02
C HIS A 56 10.29 -5.63 -5.76
N ASN A 57 8.99 -5.77 -5.61
CA ASN A 57 8.27 -5.29 -4.43
C ASN A 57 8.70 -6.06 -3.18
N THR A 58 8.87 -5.35 -2.06
CA THR A 58 9.22 -5.94 -0.76
C THR A 58 8.08 -5.93 0.23
N ILE A 59 6.95 -5.28 -0.08
CA ILE A 59 5.80 -5.22 0.80
C ILE A 59 5.05 -6.55 0.76
N ASP A 60 4.82 -7.15 1.93
CA ASP A 60 4.08 -8.41 2.04
C ASP A 60 2.57 -8.15 2.03
N TYR A 61 2.00 -7.99 0.84
CA TYR A 61 0.57 -7.75 0.68
C TYR A 61 -0.31 -8.93 1.10
N GLN A 62 0.21 -10.15 1.15
CA GLN A 62 -0.54 -11.27 1.72
C GLN A 62 -0.76 -11.06 3.22
N ARG A 63 0.27 -10.60 3.91
CA ARG A 63 0.16 -10.23 5.32
C ARG A 63 -0.76 -9.04 5.52
N VAL A 64 -0.64 -8.01 4.68
CA VAL A 64 -1.52 -6.83 4.73
C VAL A 64 -2.98 -7.25 4.59
N ALA A 65 -3.29 -8.14 3.64
CA ALA A 65 -4.64 -8.65 3.45
C ALA A 65 -5.18 -9.37 4.68
N LYS A 66 -4.35 -10.16 5.35
CA LYS A 66 -4.74 -10.83 6.60
C LYS A 66 -5.06 -9.83 7.70
N VAL A 67 -4.29 -8.77 7.81
CA VAL A 67 -4.52 -7.71 8.79
C VAL A 67 -5.79 -6.93 8.46
N MET A 68 -6.04 -6.64 7.18
CA MET A 68 -7.31 -6.03 6.74
C MET A 68 -8.51 -6.87 7.16
N GLN A 69 -8.44 -8.18 6.93
CA GLN A 69 -9.49 -9.10 7.32
C GLN A 69 -9.72 -9.11 8.84
N LYS A 70 -8.63 -9.15 9.60
CA LYS A 70 -8.66 -9.16 11.06
C LYS A 70 -9.23 -7.86 11.64
N THR A 71 -8.94 -6.72 11.01
CA THR A 71 -9.42 -5.40 11.46
C THR A 71 -10.79 -5.02 10.90
N GLY A 72 -11.36 -5.85 10.03
CA GLY A 72 -12.69 -5.60 9.45
C GLY A 72 -12.70 -4.53 8.35
N TYR A 73 -11.59 -4.33 7.67
CA TYR A 73 -11.52 -3.37 6.56
C TYR A 73 -12.51 -3.73 5.46
N ARG A 74 -13.29 -2.75 5.00
CA ARG A 74 -14.34 -2.89 3.97
C ARG A 74 -14.23 -1.88 2.84
N GLY A 75 -13.13 -1.15 2.76
CA GLY A 75 -12.92 -0.15 1.73
C GLY A 75 -12.41 -0.74 0.41
N TRP A 76 -12.05 0.15 -0.50
CA TRP A 76 -11.48 -0.22 -1.79
C TRP A 76 -9.97 -0.43 -1.68
N LEU A 77 -9.44 -1.27 -2.58
CA LEU A 77 -8.02 -1.39 -2.84
C LEU A 77 -7.75 -0.72 -4.18
N GLY A 78 -7.30 0.53 -4.13
CA GLY A 78 -6.97 1.28 -5.33
C GLY A 78 -5.55 0.99 -5.77
N ILE A 79 -5.36 0.40 -6.95
CA ILE A 79 -4.02 0.19 -7.50
C ILE A 79 -3.55 1.52 -8.07
N GLU A 80 -2.45 2.05 -7.52
CA GLU A 80 -1.98 3.38 -7.84
C GLU A 80 -0.57 3.35 -8.42
N TYR A 81 -0.45 3.09 -9.72
CA TYR A 81 0.78 3.33 -10.47
C TYR A 81 0.70 4.69 -11.14
N VAL A 82 1.69 5.53 -10.90
CA VAL A 82 1.73 6.93 -11.34
C VAL A 82 2.96 7.21 -12.23
N TRP A 83 3.01 8.38 -12.86
CA TRP A 83 4.09 8.77 -13.78
C TRP A 83 4.88 9.97 -13.21
N ILE A 84 5.36 9.83 -11.97
CA ILE A 84 6.18 10.86 -11.32
C ILE A 84 7.64 10.63 -11.68
N ASP A 85 8.18 11.46 -12.55
CA ASP A 85 9.52 11.27 -13.10
C ASP A 85 10.62 11.36 -12.05
N TRP A 86 10.57 12.35 -11.16
CA TRP A 86 11.58 12.52 -10.10
C TRP A 86 11.52 11.44 -9.01
N GLU A 87 10.48 10.65 -8.97
CA GLU A 87 10.34 9.48 -8.09
C GLU A 87 10.66 8.17 -8.83
N HIS A 88 11.19 8.26 -10.04
CA HIS A 88 11.54 7.10 -10.88
C HIS A 88 10.35 6.20 -11.24
N CYS A 89 9.14 6.74 -11.23
CA CYS A 89 7.93 5.96 -11.51
C CYS A 89 7.83 5.54 -12.98
N ASN A 90 8.54 6.22 -13.87
CA ASN A 90 8.54 5.89 -15.31
C ASN A 90 9.48 4.73 -15.66
N GLU A 91 10.17 4.17 -14.68
CA GLU A 91 11.04 3.00 -14.87
C GLU A 91 10.27 1.68 -14.85
N CYS A 92 8.95 1.73 -14.60
CA CYS A 92 8.05 0.58 -14.67
C CYS A 92 7.09 0.73 -15.85
N ASP A 93 6.62 -0.38 -16.39
CA ASP A 93 5.44 -0.37 -17.26
C ASP A 93 4.20 -0.30 -16.38
N ASN A 94 3.72 0.91 -16.12
CA ASN A 94 2.67 1.15 -15.13
C ASN A 94 1.36 0.42 -15.45
N LEU A 95 1.03 0.26 -16.72
CA LEU A 95 -0.17 -0.46 -17.12
C LEU A 95 -0.02 -1.96 -16.83
N SER A 96 1.09 -2.56 -17.25
CA SER A 96 1.35 -3.99 -17.01
C SER A 96 1.42 -4.30 -15.52
N GLU A 97 2.09 -3.45 -14.73
CA GLU A 97 2.20 -3.64 -13.28
C GLU A 97 0.83 -3.53 -12.60
N THR A 98 -0.02 -2.63 -13.07
CA THR A 98 -1.41 -2.51 -12.57
C THR A 98 -2.18 -3.81 -12.81
N VAL A 99 -2.04 -4.40 -13.99
CA VAL A 99 -2.70 -5.67 -14.31
C VAL A 99 -2.20 -6.80 -13.41
N LEU A 100 -0.89 -6.88 -13.19
CA LEU A 100 -0.30 -7.88 -12.30
C LEU A 100 -0.85 -7.77 -10.88
N TYR A 101 -0.92 -6.56 -10.34
CA TYR A 101 -1.49 -6.34 -9.00
C TYR A 101 -2.98 -6.63 -8.94
N ARG A 102 -3.73 -6.26 -9.98
CA ARG A 102 -5.15 -6.60 -10.06
C ARG A 102 -5.35 -8.10 -9.94
N ASP A 103 -4.61 -8.87 -10.70
CA ASP A 103 -4.73 -10.33 -10.71
C ASP A 103 -4.29 -10.95 -9.39
N PHE A 104 -3.20 -10.44 -8.82
CA PHE A 104 -2.73 -10.86 -7.50
C PHE A 104 -3.78 -10.61 -6.41
N LEU A 105 -4.35 -9.40 -6.37
CA LEU A 105 -5.34 -9.02 -5.34
C LEU A 105 -6.62 -9.84 -5.47
N ARG A 106 -7.05 -10.13 -6.70
CA ARG A 106 -8.22 -11.00 -6.94
C ARG A 106 -8.01 -12.42 -6.43
N GLY A 107 -6.78 -12.88 -6.36
CA GLY A 107 -6.42 -14.18 -5.83
C GLY A 107 -6.35 -14.24 -4.30
N LEU A 108 -6.37 -13.11 -3.61
CA LEU A 108 -6.35 -13.07 -2.16
C LEU A 108 -7.74 -13.32 -1.57
N THR A 109 -7.77 -14.04 -0.45
CA THR A 109 -9.00 -14.21 0.34
C THR A 109 -9.06 -13.09 1.37
N LEU A 110 -10.02 -12.22 1.21
CA LEU A 110 -10.23 -11.07 2.10
C LEU A 110 -11.52 -11.23 2.91
#